data_b3d9ade06e290a91e5376acec9824842
#
_entry.id   b3d9ade06e290a91e5376acec9824842
#
_cell.length_a   1.000
_cell.length_b   1.000
_cell.length_c   1.000
_cell.angle_alpha   90.00
_cell.angle_beta   90.00
_cell.angle_gamma   90.00
#
_symmetry.space_group_name_H-M   'P 1'
#
loop_
_entity.id
_entity.type
_entity.pdbx_description
1 polymer ?
#
loop_
_entity_poly.entity_id
_entity_poly.type
_entity_poly.pdbx_seq_one_letter_code
_entity_poly.pdbx_strand_id
1 'polypeptide(L)'
;MIVKYYGVEDNVCEWNYLQGIIKHLTDKVDTLTLHIVSVTPEWDRRDEVVLNKTTRNVILAMHDEYMTDCILDEWKNRDDVLVFKSYLLPEQAESNVFPLPLGFNKKHKKLKNRPIIDRPVDVFFSGHMSSQNRVDYMTPIIKFFGQIDQSKRPKLDINITKGFNMGFNPSEYSERLHSSKIVICPAGNVSMETFRHYEGLRSGTVVVSPR
;
A
#
# COMPACT_ATOMS: atom_id res chain seq x y z
N MET A 1 23.69 8.44 7.45
CA MET A 1 22.97 7.36 6.75
C MET A 1 23.32 7.36 5.26
N ILE A 2 23.53 6.19 4.65
CA ILE A 2 23.73 6.00 3.20
C ILE A 2 22.46 5.36 2.63
N VAL A 3 21.94 5.89 1.52
CA VAL A 3 20.77 5.32 0.83
C VAL A 3 21.19 4.88 -0.57
N LYS A 4 20.87 3.64 -0.92
CA LYS A 4 21.15 3.04 -2.22
C LYS A 4 19.85 2.53 -2.84
N TYR A 5 19.66 2.74 -4.12
CA TYR A 5 18.48 2.36 -4.88
C TYR A 5 18.85 1.32 -5.94
N TYR A 6 18.05 0.26 -6.06
CA TYR A 6 18.24 -0.83 -7.00
C TYR A 6 16.92 -1.13 -7.72
N GLY A 7 16.79 -0.69 -8.96
CA GLY A 7 15.57 -0.81 -9.75
C GLY A 7 14.37 -0.02 -9.20
N VAL A 8 14.60 0.87 -8.25
CA VAL A 8 13.59 1.76 -7.66
C VAL A 8 13.94 3.19 -8.02
N GLU A 9 13.11 3.81 -8.84
CA GLU A 9 13.27 5.18 -9.28
C GLU A 9 12.13 6.05 -8.76
N ASP A 10 12.22 7.36 -8.96
CA ASP A 10 11.21 8.33 -8.52
C ASP A 10 9.84 8.17 -9.23
N ASN A 11 9.79 7.35 -10.30
CA ASN A 11 8.55 7.00 -11.00
C ASN A 11 7.69 5.95 -10.29
N VAL A 12 8.23 5.21 -9.30
CA VAL A 12 7.43 4.20 -8.55
C VAL A 12 6.24 4.81 -7.85
N CYS A 13 5.19 4.02 -7.68
CA CYS A 13 3.92 4.48 -7.11
C CYS A 13 4.07 5.01 -5.68
N GLU A 14 4.93 4.41 -4.86
CA GLU A 14 5.12 4.68 -3.43
C GLU A 14 6.20 5.72 -3.13
N TRP A 15 6.72 6.42 -4.13
CA TRP A 15 7.88 7.31 -3.97
C TRP A 15 7.77 8.26 -2.77
N ASN A 16 6.65 8.95 -2.63
CA ASN A 16 6.44 9.89 -1.52
C ASN A 16 6.38 9.20 -0.14
N TYR A 17 5.89 7.96 -0.10
CA TYR A 17 5.89 7.15 1.11
C TYR A 17 7.31 6.74 1.49
N LEU A 18 8.10 6.26 0.54
CA LEU A 18 9.52 5.92 0.73
C LEU A 18 10.33 7.13 1.21
N GLN A 19 10.15 8.28 0.59
CA GLN A 19 10.83 9.51 1.03
C GLN A 19 10.48 9.86 2.49
N GLY A 20 9.25 9.60 2.92
CA GLY A 20 8.85 9.73 4.31
C GLY A 20 9.61 8.79 5.26
N ILE A 21 9.77 7.52 4.88
CA ILE A 21 10.55 6.54 5.64
C ILE A 21 12.02 6.96 5.71
N ILE A 22 12.62 7.30 4.56
CA ILE A 22 14.03 7.71 4.47
C ILE A 22 14.28 8.91 5.38
N LYS A 23 13.45 9.95 5.30
CA LYS A 23 13.56 11.12 6.14
C LYS A 23 13.48 10.77 7.62
N HIS A 24 12.49 9.96 8.01
CA HIS A 24 12.33 9.56 9.41
C HIS A 24 13.55 8.79 9.95
N LEU A 25 14.10 7.88 9.13
CA LEU A 25 15.31 7.13 9.50
C LEU A 25 16.54 8.05 9.57
N THR A 26 16.70 8.98 8.62
CA THR A 26 17.82 9.94 8.62
C THR A 26 17.83 10.79 9.88
N ASP A 27 16.66 11.18 10.37
CA ASP A 27 16.53 12.01 11.58
C ASP A 27 16.82 11.22 12.88
N LYS A 28 16.89 9.88 12.81
CA LYS A 28 16.97 9.01 14.00
C LYS A 28 18.21 8.13 14.07
N VAL A 29 18.87 7.87 12.95
CA VAL A 29 19.95 6.88 12.87
C VAL A 29 21.14 7.42 12.09
N ASP A 30 22.29 7.55 12.78
CA ASP A 30 23.52 8.13 12.19
C ASP A 30 24.28 7.14 11.30
N THR A 31 24.30 5.85 11.67
CA THR A 31 25.16 4.82 11.04
C THR A 31 24.34 3.65 10.47
N LEU A 32 23.72 3.88 9.32
CA LEU A 32 22.90 2.88 8.63
C LEU A 32 23.17 2.94 7.11
N THR A 33 23.22 1.80 6.47
CA THR A 33 23.05 1.70 5.00
C THR A 33 21.68 1.15 4.70
N LEU A 34 20.86 1.95 4.01
CA LEU A 34 19.52 1.61 3.55
C LEU A 34 19.59 1.22 2.07
N HIS A 35 19.17 -0.01 1.77
CA HIS A 35 19.06 -0.55 0.42
C HIS A 35 17.57 -0.61 0.07
N ILE A 36 17.16 0.03 -1.00
CA ILE A 36 15.79 -0.01 -1.52
C ILE A 36 15.82 -0.81 -2.82
N VAL A 37 15.22 -1.97 -2.81
CA VAL A 37 15.38 -2.99 -3.85
C VAL A 37 14.02 -3.31 -4.46
N SER A 38 13.91 -3.22 -5.78
CA SER A 38 12.76 -3.77 -6.51
C SER A 38 12.96 -5.26 -6.73
N VAL A 39 11.91 -6.03 -6.48
CA VAL A 39 11.91 -7.50 -6.53
C VAL A 39 10.78 -8.02 -7.41
N THR A 40 10.49 -7.34 -8.51
CA THR A 40 9.60 -7.86 -9.54
C THR A 40 10.37 -8.79 -10.48
N PRO A 41 9.72 -9.80 -11.09
CA PRO A 41 10.39 -10.69 -12.04
C PRO A 41 11.07 -9.96 -13.20
N GLU A 42 10.55 -8.79 -13.57
CA GLU A 42 11.04 -7.99 -14.69
C GLU A 42 12.21 -7.06 -14.29
N TRP A 43 12.28 -6.68 -13.01
CA TRP A 43 13.26 -5.70 -12.49
C TRP A 43 13.87 -6.18 -11.17
N ASP A 44 14.19 -7.46 -11.11
CA ASP A 44 14.90 -8.01 -9.96
C ASP A 44 16.36 -7.51 -9.97
N ARG A 45 16.71 -6.77 -8.93
CA ARG A 45 18.04 -6.17 -8.75
C ARG A 45 18.75 -6.65 -7.48
N ARG A 46 18.35 -7.81 -6.95
CA ARG A 46 18.93 -8.35 -5.72
C ARG A 46 20.42 -8.61 -5.86
N ASP A 47 20.84 -9.14 -6.99
CA ASP A 47 22.23 -9.46 -7.26
C ASP A 47 23.15 -8.23 -7.27
N GLU A 48 22.59 -7.04 -7.42
CA GLU A 48 23.32 -5.78 -7.38
C GLU A 48 23.56 -5.27 -5.95
N VAL A 49 22.89 -5.87 -4.93
CA VAL A 49 22.95 -5.40 -3.54
C VAL A 49 24.29 -5.78 -2.92
N VAL A 50 25.14 -4.78 -2.72
CA VAL A 50 26.41 -4.94 -2.01
C VAL A 50 26.25 -4.41 -0.58
N LEU A 51 26.22 -5.32 0.39
CA LEU A 51 26.11 -4.97 1.80
C LEU A 51 27.34 -4.21 2.30
N ASN A 52 27.09 -3.21 3.13
CA ASN A 52 28.15 -2.45 3.76
C ASN A 52 28.70 -3.25 4.95
N LYS A 53 30.01 -3.43 5.01
CA LYS A 53 30.70 -4.21 6.07
C LYS A 53 30.91 -3.42 7.36
N THR A 54 30.75 -2.10 7.33
CA THR A 54 31.05 -1.20 8.46
C THR A 54 29.82 -0.62 9.13
N THR A 55 28.64 -0.78 8.54
CA THR A 55 27.36 -0.28 9.06
C THR A 55 26.33 -1.39 9.10
N ARG A 56 25.27 -1.22 9.89
CA ARG A 56 24.10 -2.07 9.79
C ARG A 56 23.42 -1.85 8.44
N ASN A 57 22.93 -2.94 7.85
CA ASN A 57 22.20 -2.89 6.60
C ASN A 57 20.71 -3.06 6.87
N VAL A 58 19.92 -2.21 6.25
CA VAL A 58 18.46 -2.36 6.21
C VAL A 58 18.05 -2.45 4.74
N ILE A 59 17.26 -3.47 4.41
CA ILE A 59 16.78 -3.73 3.06
C ILE A 59 15.28 -3.49 3.03
N LEU A 60 14.81 -2.64 2.14
CA LEU A 60 13.40 -2.50 1.80
C LEU A 60 13.17 -3.27 0.49
N ALA A 61 12.64 -4.48 0.59
CA ALA A 61 12.29 -5.32 -0.55
C ALA A 61 10.86 -4.97 -1.00
N MET A 62 10.75 -4.35 -2.18
CA MET A 62 9.51 -3.75 -2.67
C MET A 62 8.96 -4.48 -3.89
N HIS A 63 7.66 -4.34 -4.13
CA HIS A 63 6.96 -4.81 -5.33
C HIS A 63 6.88 -6.34 -5.51
N ASP A 64 7.15 -7.12 -4.46
CA ASP A 64 7.07 -8.59 -4.53
C ASP A 64 5.62 -9.09 -4.52
N GLU A 65 4.80 -8.61 -5.44
CA GLU A 65 3.42 -9.05 -5.62
C GLU A 65 3.32 -10.51 -6.09
N TYR A 66 4.41 -11.06 -6.62
CA TYR A 66 4.49 -12.45 -7.10
C TYR A 66 5.02 -13.45 -6.08
N MET A 67 5.31 -12.98 -4.86
CA MET A 67 5.71 -13.81 -3.71
C MET A 67 6.88 -14.76 -4.02
N THR A 68 7.94 -14.22 -4.55
CA THR A 68 9.14 -14.99 -4.82
C THR A 68 9.87 -15.31 -3.50
N ASP A 69 9.74 -16.52 -2.99
CA ASP A 69 10.36 -16.99 -1.72
C ASP A 69 11.88 -16.83 -1.73
N CYS A 70 12.50 -17.01 -2.91
CA CYS A 70 13.94 -16.91 -3.09
C CYS A 70 14.56 -15.57 -2.68
N ILE A 71 13.76 -14.48 -2.57
CA ILE A 71 14.26 -13.15 -2.19
C ILE A 71 14.86 -13.12 -0.78
N LEU A 72 14.31 -13.92 0.12
CA LEU A 72 14.70 -13.90 1.51
C LEU A 72 15.91 -14.81 1.79
N ASP A 73 16.18 -15.78 0.91
CA ASP A 73 17.21 -16.80 1.15
C ASP A 73 18.62 -16.21 1.32
N GLU A 74 18.93 -15.11 0.65
CA GLU A 74 20.21 -14.45 0.74
C GLU A 74 20.39 -13.60 2.00
N TRP A 75 19.29 -13.10 2.56
CA TRP A 75 19.30 -12.10 3.64
C TRP A 75 18.66 -12.59 4.94
N LYS A 76 17.83 -13.63 4.88
CA LYS A 76 17.21 -14.21 6.09
C LYS A 76 18.25 -14.81 7.01
N ASN A 77 17.96 -14.79 8.31
CA ASN A 77 18.83 -15.35 9.36
C ASN A 77 20.25 -14.74 9.43
N ARG A 78 20.40 -13.47 9.02
CA ARG A 78 21.65 -12.73 9.13
C ARG A 78 21.54 -11.66 10.22
N ASP A 79 22.49 -11.63 11.14
CA ASP A 79 22.53 -10.67 12.24
C ASP A 79 22.92 -9.25 11.83
N ASP A 80 23.57 -9.11 10.66
CA ASP A 80 24.02 -7.83 10.11
C ASP A 80 23.02 -7.15 9.17
N VAL A 81 21.85 -7.76 8.95
CA VAL A 81 20.83 -7.30 8.01
C VAL A 81 19.44 -7.32 8.63
N LEU A 82 18.67 -6.26 8.46
CA LEU A 82 17.24 -6.24 8.69
C LEU A 82 16.51 -6.10 7.35
N VAL A 83 15.52 -6.93 7.11
CA VAL A 83 14.73 -6.92 5.87
C VAL A 83 13.30 -6.49 6.17
N PHE A 84 12.81 -5.52 5.43
CA PHE A 84 11.40 -5.16 5.40
C PHE A 84 10.87 -5.46 4.01
N LYS A 85 9.90 -6.38 3.93
CA LYS A 85 9.37 -6.90 2.67
C LYS A 85 7.91 -6.52 2.51
N SER A 86 7.56 -5.92 1.36
CA SER A 86 6.15 -5.78 0.96
C SER A 86 5.56 -7.15 0.61
N TYR A 87 4.27 -7.33 0.87
CA TYR A 87 3.57 -8.61 0.65
C TYR A 87 4.21 -9.80 1.38
N LEU A 88 4.73 -9.58 2.60
CA LEU A 88 5.27 -10.65 3.44
C LEU A 88 4.15 -11.58 3.89
N LEU A 89 4.29 -12.87 3.60
CA LEU A 89 3.40 -13.90 4.10
C LEU A 89 3.82 -14.34 5.51
N PRO A 90 2.87 -14.82 6.36
CA PRO A 90 3.20 -15.27 7.72
C PRO A 90 4.29 -16.33 7.76
N GLU A 91 4.29 -17.26 6.82
CA GLU A 91 5.30 -18.33 6.68
C GLU A 91 6.68 -17.85 6.23
N GLN A 92 6.79 -16.64 5.71
CA GLN A 92 8.05 -16.00 5.31
C GLN A 92 8.68 -15.18 6.44
N ALA A 93 7.97 -15.01 7.56
CA ALA A 93 8.47 -14.25 8.69
C ALA A 93 9.65 -14.97 9.36
N GLU A 94 10.76 -14.28 9.51
CA GLU A 94 11.99 -14.75 10.16
C GLU A 94 12.45 -13.74 11.21
N SER A 95 13.45 -14.06 12.00
CA SER A 95 13.91 -13.22 13.10
C SER A 95 14.36 -11.80 12.67
N ASN A 96 14.82 -11.67 11.43
CA ASN A 96 15.30 -10.41 10.84
C ASN A 96 14.45 -9.93 9.65
N VAL A 97 13.27 -10.54 9.39
CA VAL A 97 12.37 -10.19 8.29
C VAL A 97 11.04 -9.70 8.82
N PHE A 98 10.65 -8.49 8.41
CA PHE A 98 9.49 -7.77 8.90
C PHE A 98 8.60 -7.31 7.73
N PRO A 99 7.28 -7.17 7.95
CA PRO A 99 6.41 -6.64 6.92
C PRO A 99 6.70 -5.16 6.63
N LEU A 100 6.77 -4.82 5.36
CA LEU A 100 6.80 -3.44 4.88
C LEU A 100 5.39 -3.09 4.38
N PRO A 101 4.68 -2.16 5.04
CA PRO A 101 3.39 -1.69 4.56
C PRO A 101 3.49 -1.10 3.15
N LEU A 102 2.47 -1.33 2.31
CA LEU A 102 2.45 -0.82 0.93
C LEU A 102 2.49 0.70 0.84
N GLY A 103 1.97 1.39 1.85
CA GLY A 103 1.89 2.84 1.83
C GLY A 103 0.83 3.37 0.87
N PHE A 104 1.04 4.57 0.35
CA PHE A 104 0.09 5.26 -0.51
C PHE A 104 0.72 5.67 -1.84
N ASN A 105 -0.12 5.76 -2.88
CA ASN A 105 0.33 6.21 -4.19
C ASN A 105 0.79 7.67 -4.16
N LYS A 106 1.91 8.00 -4.80
CA LYS A 106 2.47 9.36 -4.88
C LYS A 106 1.51 10.39 -5.50
N LYS A 107 0.60 9.93 -6.33
CA LYS A 107 -0.42 10.79 -6.96
C LYS A 107 -1.58 11.12 -6.01
N HIS A 108 -1.71 10.40 -4.88
CA HIS A 108 -2.72 10.70 -3.87
C HIS A 108 -2.39 12.00 -3.14
N LYS A 109 -3.27 12.98 -3.25
CA LYS A 109 -3.12 14.31 -2.63
C LYS A 109 -3.69 14.30 -1.22
N LYS A 110 -2.90 14.75 -0.25
CA LYS A 110 -3.42 15.07 1.09
C LYS A 110 -4.10 16.42 1.04
N LEU A 111 -5.42 16.43 1.15
CA LEU A 111 -6.21 17.65 1.22
C LEU A 111 -6.43 18.10 2.68
N LYS A 112 -6.98 19.29 2.88
CA LYS A 112 -7.34 19.77 4.21
C LYS A 112 -8.38 18.83 4.83
N ASN A 113 -8.13 18.39 6.05
CA ASN A 113 -9.06 17.49 6.75
C ASN A 113 -10.41 18.18 6.95
N ARG A 114 -11.48 17.44 6.57
CA ARG A 114 -12.86 17.77 6.89
C ARG A 114 -13.34 16.83 7.99
N PRO A 115 -14.01 17.32 9.05
CA PRO A 115 -14.62 16.44 10.03
C PRO A 115 -15.49 15.37 9.36
N ILE A 116 -15.47 14.14 9.85
CA ILE A 116 -16.20 13.03 9.23
C ILE A 116 -17.70 13.34 9.13
N ILE A 117 -18.27 13.97 10.17
CA ILE A 117 -19.69 14.31 10.19
C ILE A 117 -20.12 15.25 9.07
N ASP A 118 -19.22 16.13 8.61
CA ASP A 118 -19.49 17.13 7.58
C ASP A 118 -19.23 16.60 6.15
N ARG A 119 -18.83 15.35 6.00
CA ARG A 119 -18.54 14.77 4.70
C ARG A 119 -19.83 14.39 3.98
N PRO A 120 -19.99 14.81 2.71
CA PRO A 120 -21.25 14.65 1.98
C PRO A 120 -21.50 13.23 1.47
N VAL A 121 -20.48 12.36 1.39
CA VAL A 121 -20.58 10.96 0.92
C VAL A 121 -20.45 10.05 2.12
N ASP A 122 -21.38 9.11 2.29
CA ASP A 122 -21.32 8.16 3.40
C ASP A 122 -20.35 7.01 3.10
N VAL A 123 -20.42 6.44 1.89
CA VAL A 123 -19.59 5.29 1.51
C VAL A 123 -19.00 5.49 0.13
N PHE A 124 -17.68 5.32 0.03
CA PHE A 124 -16.93 5.41 -1.21
C PHE A 124 -16.25 4.09 -1.56
N PHE A 125 -16.25 3.78 -2.83
CA PHE A 125 -15.41 2.77 -3.44
C PHE A 125 -15.07 3.17 -4.88
N SER A 126 -13.82 3.02 -5.27
CA SER A 126 -13.41 3.09 -6.67
C SER A 126 -12.34 2.05 -6.95
N GLY A 127 -12.57 1.15 -7.90
CA GLY A 127 -11.59 0.14 -8.25
C GLY A 127 -12.09 -0.95 -9.17
N HIS A 128 -11.14 -1.77 -9.62
CA HIS A 128 -11.38 -2.90 -10.50
C HIS A 128 -11.74 -4.15 -9.70
N MET A 129 -12.70 -4.91 -10.20
CA MET A 129 -13.17 -6.18 -9.64
C MET A 129 -12.39 -7.33 -10.29
N SER A 130 -11.06 -7.34 -10.12
CA SER A 130 -10.13 -8.24 -10.85
C SER A 130 -10.10 -9.68 -10.33
N SER A 131 -10.59 -9.92 -9.12
CA SER A 131 -10.54 -11.25 -8.49
C SER A 131 -11.90 -11.66 -7.95
N GLN A 132 -12.12 -12.98 -7.84
CA GLN A 132 -13.34 -13.53 -7.27
C GLN A 132 -13.54 -13.05 -5.82
N ASN A 133 -12.47 -12.99 -5.02
CA ASN A 133 -12.54 -12.49 -3.65
C ASN A 133 -13.12 -11.07 -3.56
N ARG A 134 -12.76 -10.18 -4.49
CA ARG A 134 -13.33 -8.82 -4.56
C ARG A 134 -14.80 -8.84 -4.92
N VAL A 135 -15.20 -9.68 -5.88
CA VAL A 135 -16.60 -9.85 -6.28
C VAL A 135 -17.42 -10.37 -5.10
N ASP A 136 -16.94 -11.41 -4.43
CA ASP A 136 -17.62 -12.04 -3.28
C ASP A 136 -17.75 -11.08 -2.09
N TYR A 137 -16.76 -10.22 -1.87
CA TYR A 137 -16.81 -9.22 -0.82
C TYR A 137 -17.75 -8.05 -1.15
N MET A 138 -17.67 -7.53 -2.37
CA MET A 138 -18.43 -6.33 -2.76
C MET A 138 -19.89 -6.62 -3.08
N THR A 139 -20.20 -7.79 -3.64
CA THR A 139 -21.57 -8.14 -4.08
C THR A 139 -22.59 -8.07 -2.95
N PRO A 140 -22.37 -8.68 -1.77
CA PRO A 140 -23.33 -8.58 -0.66
C PRO A 140 -23.48 -7.16 -0.14
N ILE A 141 -22.39 -6.34 -0.13
CA ILE A 141 -22.42 -4.95 0.28
C ILE A 141 -23.32 -4.13 -0.66
N ILE A 142 -23.14 -4.28 -1.96
CA ILE A 142 -23.94 -3.57 -2.96
C ILE A 142 -25.41 -4.00 -2.87
N LYS A 143 -25.68 -5.31 -2.73
CA LYS A 143 -27.04 -5.84 -2.55
C LYS A 143 -27.71 -5.29 -1.29
N PHE A 144 -27.00 -5.27 -0.17
CA PHE A 144 -27.50 -4.71 1.10
C PHE A 144 -27.93 -3.25 0.93
N PHE A 145 -27.08 -2.41 0.36
CA PHE A 145 -27.44 -1.01 0.12
C PHE A 145 -28.60 -0.86 -0.87
N GLY A 146 -28.72 -1.77 -1.84
CA GLY A 146 -29.85 -1.80 -2.78
C GLY A 146 -31.20 -2.09 -2.12
N GLN A 147 -31.21 -2.80 -0.99
CA GLN A 147 -32.42 -3.17 -0.26
C GLN A 147 -32.89 -2.08 0.74
N ILE A 148 -32.03 -1.11 1.06
CA ILE A 148 -32.39 -0.01 1.98
C ILE A 148 -33.39 0.91 1.28
N ASP A 149 -34.44 1.30 1.98
CA ASP A 149 -35.41 2.30 1.54
C ASP A 149 -34.69 3.56 1.04
N GLN A 150 -35.12 4.09 -0.10
CA GLN A 150 -34.46 5.20 -0.77
C GLN A 150 -34.34 6.45 0.12
N SER A 151 -35.33 6.68 1.01
CA SER A 151 -35.32 7.81 1.95
C SER A 151 -34.29 7.67 3.10
N LYS A 152 -33.83 6.44 3.38
CA LYS A 152 -32.88 6.09 4.43
C LYS A 152 -31.54 5.62 3.87
N ARG A 153 -31.42 5.54 2.55
CA ARG A 153 -30.21 5.04 1.89
C ARG A 153 -29.04 5.99 2.09
N PRO A 154 -27.90 5.48 2.56
CA PRO A 154 -26.69 6.30 2.65
C PRO A 154 -26.29 6.78 1.26
N LYS A 155 -25.63 7.94 1.20
CA LYS A 155 -25.09 8.49 -0.05
C LYS A 155 -23.87 7.70 -0.48
N LEU A 156 -24.03 6.91 -1.54
CA LEU A 156 -23.00 6.04 -2.08
C LEU A 156 -22.29 6.71 -3.26
N ASP A 157 -20.99 6.56 -3.31
CA ASP A 157 -20.15 6.88 -4.48
C ASP A 157 -19.34 5.63 -4.84
N ILE A 158 -19.96 4.73 -5.61
CA ILE A 158 -19.39 3.43 -6.00
C ILE A 158 -19.03 3.46 -7.48
N ASN A 159 -17.74 3.40 -7.77
CA ASN A 159 -17.21 3.36 -9.13
C ASN A 159 -16.46 2.06 -9.40
N ILE A 160 -17.12 1.12 -10.07
CA ILE A 160 -16.49 -0.12 -10.54
C ILE A 160 -15.83 0.16 -11.87
N THR A 161 -14.50 0.01 -11.92
CA THR A 161 -13.72 0.29 -13.12
C THR A 161 -13.53 -0.97 -13.98
N LYS A 162 -13.33 -0.77 -15.30
CA LYS A 162 -13.11 -1.88 -16.25
C LYS A 162 -11.69 -2.43 -16.20
N GLY A 163 -10.76 -1.76 -15.55
CA GLY A 163 -9.36 -2.18 -15.45
C GLY A 163 -8.59 -1.39 -14.40
N PHE A 164 -7.34 -1.76 -14.20
CA PHE A 164 -6.43 -1.09 -13.31
C PHE A 164 -6.12 0.33 -13.85
N ASN A 165 -6.10 1.32 -12.98
CA ASN A 165 -5.90 2.75 -13.31
C ASN A 165 -6.93 3.36 -14.29
N MET A 166 -8.08 2.73 -14.50
CA MET A 166 -9.16 3.22 -15.40
C MET A 166 -10.29 3.93 -14.64
N GLY A 167 -10.02 4.51 -13.50
CA GLY A 167 -11.01 5.22 -12.68
C GLY A 167 -10.90 6.74 -12.79
N PHE A 168 -11.17 7.41 -11.70
CA PHE A 168 -11.00 8.85 -11.56
C PHE A 168 -9.55 9.27 -11.78
N ASN A 169 -9.32 10.49 -12.26
CA ASN A 169 -7.98 11.04 -12.23
C ASN A 169 -7.51 11.23 -10.75
N PRO A 170 -6.21 11.35 -10.50
CA PRO A 170 -5.68 11.36 -9.14
C PRO A 170 -6.21 12.49 -8.24
N SER A 171 -6.49 13.65 -8.80
CA SER A 171 -7.06 14.77 -8.05
C SER A 171 -8.50 14.49 -7.64
N GLU A 172 -9.31 14.08 -8.60
CA GLU A 172 -10.71 13.72 -8.41
C GLU A 172 -10.87 12.55 -7.43
N TYR A 173 -10.04 11.50 -7.55
CA TYR A 173 -10.01 10.39 -6.60
C TYR A 173 -9.72 10.87 -5.17
N SER A 174 -8.71 11.72 -5.01
CA SER A 174 -8.34 12.26 -3.71
C SER A 174 -9.46 13.12 -3.10
N GLU A 175 -10.12 13.94 -3.90
CA GLU A 175 -11.26 14.77 -3.45
C GLU A 175 -12.44 13.91 -3.00
N ARG A 176 -12.81 12.89 -3.77
CA ARG A 176 -13.90 11.96 -3.44
C ARG A 176 -13.61 11.21 -2.15
N LEU A 177 -12.38 10.72 -1.99
CA LEU A 177 -11.95 10.03 -0.78
C LEU A 177 -12.03 10.95 0.45
N HIS A 178 -11.51 12.18 0.35
CA HIS A 178 -11.61 13.17 1.43
C HIS A 178 -13.04 13.65 1.72
N SER A 179 -13.94 13.51 0.76
CA SER A 179 -15.36 13.86 0.91
C SER A 179 -16.21 12.71 1.44
N SER A 180 -15.61 11.54 1.70
CA SER A 180 -16.32 10.34 2.12
C SER A 180 -16.06 10.01 3.58
N LYS A 181 -17.08 9.50 4.29
CA LYS A 181 -16.99 9.07 5.69
C LYS A 181 -16.30 7.70 5.80
N ILE A 182 -16.68 6.77 4.91
CA ILE A 182 -16.21 5.39 4.88
C ILE A 182 -15.64 5.10 3.48
N VAL A 183 -14.51 4.39 3.44
CA VAL A 183 -13.98 3.80 2.21
C VAL A 183 -13.98 2.28 2.34
N ILE A 184 -14.49 1.59 1.31
CA ILE A 184 -14.43 0.14 1.23
C ILE A 184 -13.13 -0.26 0.55
N CYS A 185 -12.36 -1.11 1.23
CA CYS A 185 -11.06 -1.60 0.78
C CYS A 185 -11.09 -3.13 0.66
N PRO A 186 -11.56 -3.69 -0.47
CA PRO A 186 -11.43 -5.12 -0.73
C PRO A 186 -9.96 -5.53 -0.74
N ALA A 187 -9.71 -6.80 -0.48
CA ALA A 187 -8.36 -7.37 -0.53
C ALA A 187 -7.63 -7.06 -1.86
N GLY A 188 -6.31 -6.99 -1.80
CA GLY A 188 -5.45 -6.98 -2.98
C GLY A 188 -5.53 -8.31 -3.75
N ASN A 189 -4.71 -8.45 -4.78
CA ASN A 189 -4.65 -9.70 -5.54
C ASN A 189 -3.89 -10.79 -4.76
N VAL A 190 -2.91 -10.40 -3.97
CA VAL A 190 -1.97 -11.27 -3.26
C VAL A 190 -2.12 -11.18 -1.75
N SER A 191 -2.34 -9.99 -1.23
CA SER A 191 -2.50 -9.73 0.21
C SER A 191 -3.80 -9.01 0.51
N MET A 192 -4.12 -8.92 1.81
CA MET A 192 -5.25 -8.11 2.28
C MET A 192 -5.02 -6.62 2.05
N GLU A 193 -3.76 -6.18 1.94
CA GLU A 193 -3.41 -4.78 1.78
C GLU A 193 -3.58 -4.28 0.35
N THR A 194 -4.00 -3.03 0.24
CA THR A 194 -3.99 -2.23 -0.98
C THR A 194 -3.60 -0.79 -0.65
N PHE A 195 -3.13 -0.01 -1.62
CA PHE A 195 -2.89 1.44 -1.43
C PHE A 195 -4.09 2.17 -0.85
N ARG A 196 -5.31 1.73 -1.18
CA ARG A 196 -6.56 2.34 -0.72
C ARG A 196 -6.69 2.35 0.81
N HIS A 197 -6.14 1.35 1.52
CA HIS A 197 -6.12 1.33 2.97
C HIS A 197 -5.38 2.55 3.52
N TYR A 198 -4.18 2.80 3.02
CA TYR A 198 -3.31 3.89 3.46
C TYR A 198 -3.79 5.25 2.97
N GLU A 199 -4.32 5.31 1.76
CA GLU A 199 -4.94 6.53 1.19
C GLU A 199 -6.19 6.93 1.98
N GLY A 200 -7.01 5.96 2.38
CA GLY A 200 -8.18 6.16 3.23
C GLY A 200 -7.78 6.70 4.61
N LEU A 201 -6.85 6.04 5.28
CA LEU A 201 -6.32 6.50 6.57
C LEU A 201 -5.71 7.90 6.48
N ARG A 202 -4.91 8.15 5.44
CA ARG A 202 -4.30 9.46 5.19
C ARG A 202 -5.33 10.56 4.95
N SER A 203 -6.47 10.21 4.39
CA SER A 203 -7.60 11.12 4.15
C SER A 203 -8.49 11.30 5.39
N GLY A 204 -8.18 10.62 6.50
CA GLY A 204 -9.01 10.60 7.70
C GLY A 204 -10.38 9.94 7.50
N THR A 205 -10.48 8.97 6.58
CA THR A 205 -11.67 8.21 6.26
C THR A 205 -11.67 6.90 7.06
N VAL A 206 -12.82 6.43 7.50
CA VAL A 206 -12.94 5.11 8.12
C VAL A 206 -12.72 4.04 7.05
N VAL A 207 -11.75 3.18 7.27
CA VAL A 207 -11.42 2.09 6.33
C VAL A 207 -12.17 0.83 6.74
N VAL A 208 -12.91 0.23 5.81
CA VAL A 208 -13.61 -1.04 5.98
C VAL A 208 -13.01 -2.07 5.02
N SER A 209 -12.50 -3.17 5.57
CA SER A 209 -11.80 -4.23 4.86
C SER A 209 -12.33 -5.61 5.28
N PRO A 210 -12.22 -6.66 4.45
CA PRO A 210 -12.44 -8.03 4.89
C PRO A 210 -11.47 -8.40 6.03
N ARG A 211 -11.87 -9.43 6.80
CA ARG A 211 -11.03 -10.02 7.86
C ARG A 211 -10.24 -11.20 7.32
#